data_560e613d537302a30857690495663e29
#
_entry.id   560e613d537302a30857690495663e29
#
_cell.length_a   1.000
_cell.length_b   1.000
_cell.length_c   1.000
_cell.angle_alpha   90.00
_cell.angle_beta   90.00
_cell.angle_gamma   90.00
#
_symmetry.space_group_name_H-M   'P 1'
#
loop_
_entity.id
_entity.type
_entity.pdbx_description
1 polymer ?
#
loop_
_entity_poly.entity_id
_entity_poly.type
_entity_poly.pdbx_seq_one_letter_code
_entity_poly.pdbx_strand_id
1 'polypeptide(L)'
;MTKKQIETIIQENMQKIYLYCVKRLENTAAAQDVASDIILEMLRSYHRIRSDGAVYGYMWRVANNLCKNYWRESAKERHTEIPDDFEGACCISPEENMLKAEEIMLLRRELSLLRERYRRIMISYYIGGRTCREIANQYNLSVSNVKQYLFEGRKKLKEGMDMVREYGRLSYAPEKFTMNFWGNSSSGYWELFERKLPGNLIIAAYESPKTLEELSLEMGVGVPYLEDEVAILEKMGLLVRKGKTYQSNMVLYDEHWRKTVYDKAVELLYSKLEKVKKLVDKGVEYLAETDYCYEAADLNTKKWFILLLIIWEAGMMSEQKMNTKLTFPLLQNGSNGYVMGIRGEYHTDTKGIYGQYDMSKGYMRIMNFVKLSDKVLNPFE
;
A
#
# COMPACT_ATOMS: atom_id res chain seq x y z
N MET A 1 36.34 -31.18 17.42
CA MET A 1 35.23 -32.10 17.37
C MET A 1 35.71 -33.53 17.12
N THR A 2 35.12 -34.54 17.74
CA THR A 2 35.51 -35.93 17.53
C THR A 2 34.73 -36.55 16.39
N LYS A 3 35.31 -37.60 15.74
CA LYS A 3 34.63 -38.34 14.67
C LYS A 3 33.29 -38.90 15.11
N LYS A 4 33.18 -39.39 16.33
CA LYS A 4 31.94 -39.95 16.91
C LYS A 4 30.83 -38.90 17.08
N GLN A 5 31.18 -37.66 17.43
CA GLN A 5 30.24 -36.56 17.55
C GLN A 5 29.62 -36.17 16.19
N ILE A 6 30.45 -36.12 15.12
CA ILE A 6 29.95 -35.80 13.79
C ILE A 6 29.06 -36.90 13.22
N GLU A 7 29.43 -38.17 13.46
CA GLU A 7 28.62 -39.34 13.07
C GLU A 7 27.20 -39.28 13.70
N THR A 8 27.12 -38.93 14.98
CA THR A 8 25.82 -38.76 15.69
C THR A 8 25.00 -37.64 15.05
N ILE A 9 25.61 -36.46 14.79
CA ILE A 9 24.93 -35.34 14.18
C ILE A 9 24.46 -35.65 12.74
N ILE A 10 25.26 -36.39 11.98
CA ILE A 10 24.88 -36.84 10.65
C ILE A 10 23.69 -37.82 10.74
N GLN A 11 23.70 -38.78 11.65
CA GLN A 11 22.59 -39.71 11.84
C GLN A 11 21.28 -38.98 12.17
N GLU A 12 21.31 -38.02 13.09
CA GLU A 12 20.15 -37.20 13.48
C GLU A 12 19.61 -36.34 12.35
N ASN A 13 20.45 -36.02 11.38
CA ASN A 13 20.07 -35.12 10.27
C ASN A 13 20.05 -35.79 8.89
N MET A 14 20.26 -37.10 8.81
CA MET A 14 20.33 -37.82 7.52
C MET A 14 19.08 -37.64 6.69
N GLN A 15 17.91 -37.78 7.32
CA GLN A 15 16.62 -37.57 6.64
C GLN A 15 16.44 -36.14 6.15
N LYS A 16 16.89 -35.14 6.94
CA LYS A 16 16.83 -33.72 6.54
C LYS A 16 17.76 -33.42 5.36
N ILE A 17 18.97 -34.01 5.36
CA ILE A 17 19.91 -33.89 4.24
C ILE A 17 19.30 -34.48 2.97
N TYR A 18 18.77 -35.69 3.04
CA TYR A 18 18.11 -36.33 1.93
C TYR A 18 16.93 -35.52 1.38
N LEU A 19 16.02 -35.11 2.24
CA LEU A 19 14.86 -34.26 1.86
C LEU A 19 15.29 -32.92 1.25
N TYR A 20 16.41 -32.36 1.71
CA TYR A 20 16.98 -31.16 1.14
C TYR A 20 17.44 -31.39 -0.31
N CYS A 21 18.08 -32.54 -0.58
CA CYS A 21 18.51 -32.92 -1.93
C CYS A 21 17.30 -33.21 -2.82
N VAL A 22 16.32 -33.96 -2.36
CA VAL A 22 15.08 -34.27 -3.11
C VAL A 22 14.32 -32.99 -3.55
N LYS A 23 14.28 -31.98 -2.68
CA LYS A 23 13.64 -30.70 -3.00
C LYS A 23 14.40 -29.85 -4.01
N ARG A 24 15.67 -30.13 -4.25
CA ARG A 24 16.57 -29.33 -5.11
C ARG A 24 17.01 -30.03 -6.36
N LEU A 25 16.87 -31.34 -6.41
CA LEU A 25 17.27 -32.16 -7.53
C LEU A 25 16.04 -32.84 -8.12
N GLU A 26 15.92 -32.83 -9.42
CA GLU A 26 14.74 -33.33 -10.15
C GLU A 26 14.66 -34.86 -10.14
N ASN A 27 15.75 -35.55 -9.78
CA ASN A 27 15.86 -37.00 -9.80
C ASN A 27 16.15 -37.56 -8.40
N THR A 28 15.38 -38.55 -7.96
CA THR A 28 15.51 -39.17 -6.64
C THR A 28 16.82 -39.95 -6.50
N ALA A 29 17.33 -40.58 -7.56
CA ALA A 29 18.62 -41.25 -7.59
C ALA A 29 19.74 -40.21 -7.39
N ALA A 30 19.73 -39.12 -8.14
CA ALA A 30 20.66 -38.03 -7.96
C ALA A 30 20.60 -37.39 -6.57
N ALA A 31 19.40 -37.32 -5.96
CA ALA A 31 19.22 -36.82 -4.61
C ALA A 31 19.88 -37.76 -3.57
N GLN A 32 19.84 -39.09 -3.79
CA GLN A 32 20.51 -40.08 -2.95
C GLN A 32 22.04 -39.98 -3.08
N ASP A 33 22.54 -39.85 -4.30
CA ASP A 33 23.97 -39.73 -4.57
C ASP A 33 24.55 -38.47 -3.95
N VAL A 34 23.92 -37.31 -4.19
CA VAL A 34 24.36 -36.05 -3.61
C VAL A 34 24.20 -36.03 -2.09
N ALA A 35 23.18 -36.67 -1.51
CA ALA A 35 23.05 -36.81 -0.06
C ALA A 35 24.19 -37.67 0.53
N SER A 36 24.58 -38.74 -0.16
CA SER A 36 25.71 -39.58 0.22
C SER A 36 27.02 -38.80 0.14
N ASP A 37 27.24 -38.00 -0.89
CA ASP A 37 28.39 -37.14 -1.04
C ASP A 37 28.47 -36.08 0.04
N ILE A 38 27.34 -35.49 0.45
CA ILE A 38 27.30 -34.58 1.59
C ILE A 38 27.80 -35.26 2.86
N ILE A 39 27.30 -36.45 3.15
CA ILE A 39 27.70 -37.24 4.31
C ILE A 39 29.20 -37.56 4.26
N LEU A 40 29.71 -38.01 3.14
CA LEU A 40 31.10 -38.30 2.94
C LEU A 40 31.98 -37.06 3.13
N GLU A 41 31.61 -35.94 2.58
CA GLU A 41 32.36 -34.68 2.74
C GLU A 41 32.36 -34.20 4.19
N MET A 42 31.23 -34.35 4.90
CA MET A 42 31.17 -34.06 6.34
C MET A 42 32.10 -34.96 7.14
N LEU A 43 32.14 -36.26 6.84
CA LEU A 43 33.06 -37.22 7.49
C LEU A 43 34.53 -37.00 7.16
N ARG A 44 34.86 -36.48 5.96
CA ARG A 44 36.24 -36.13 5.55
C ARG A 44 36.74 -34.84 6.18
N SER A 45 35.85 -33.86 6.35
CA SER A 45 36.18 -32.50 6.75
C SER A 45 35.91 -32.15 8.22
N TYR A 46 35.47 -33.12 9.06
CA TYR A 46 35.11 -32.87 10.46
C TYR A 46 36.20 -32.19 11.29
N HIS A 47 37.47 -32.46 10.98
CA HIS A 47 38.64 -31.85 11.65
C HIS A 47 38.74 -30.33 11.42
N ARG A 48 38.11 -29.79 10.40
CA ARG A 48 38.10 -28.36 10.09
C ARG A 48 36.99 -27.59 10.86
N ILE A 49 36.11 -28.30 11.54
CA ILE A 49 34.97 -27.69 12.25
C ILE A 49 35.38 -27.35 13.69
N ARG A 50 35.42 -26.07 14.01
CA ARG A 50 36.01 -25.55 15.25
C ARG A 50 35.06 -25.61 16.48
N SER A 51 33.77 -25.71 16.29
CA SER A 51 32.75 -25.76 17.40
C SER A 51 31.51 -26.50 16.98
N ASP A 52 30.79 -27.07 17.94
CA ASP A 52 29.56 -27.83 17.73
C ASP A 52 28.46 -26.95 17.07
N GLY A 53 28.36 -25.67 17.44
CA GLY A 53 27.44 -24.73 16.82
C GLY A 53 27.75 -24.40 15.34
N ALA A 54 28.98 -24.64 14.89
CA ALA A 54 29.39 -24.40 13.50
C ALA A 54 29.07 -25.58 12.56
N VAL A 55 28.75 -26.77 13.11
CA VAL A 55 28.51 -28.00 12.34
C VAL A 55 27.32 -27.83 11.41
N TYR A 56 26.19 -27.37 11.94
CA TYR A 56 24.98 -27.20 11.14
C TYR A 56 25.19 -26.19 9.99
N GLY A 57 25.83 -25.07 10.27
CA GLY A 57 26.19 -24.10 9.25
C GLY A 57 27.14 -24.65 8.19
N TYR A 58 28.07 -25.49 8.58
CA TYR A 58 28.98 -26.17 7.68
C TYR A 58 28.28 -27.22 6.82
N MET A 59 27.46 -28.07 7.44
CA MET A 59 26.66 -29.10 6.78
C MET A 59 25.80 -28.54 5.66
N TRP A 60 25.04 -27.49 5.97
CA TRP A 60 24.18 -26.85 4.95
C TRP A 60 24.97 -26.12 3.87
N ARG A 61 26.18 -25.66 4.18
CA ARG A 61 27.08 -25.09 3.17
C ARG A 61 27.58 -26.18 2.21
N VAL A 62 27.98 -27.32 2.73
CA VAL A 62 28.39 -28.48 1.92
C VAL A 62 27.23 -28.94 1.07
N ALA A 63 26.06 -29.12 1.65
CA ALA A 63 24.86 -29.52 0.92
C ALA A 63 24.51 -28.57 -0.24
N ASN A 64 24.54 -27.26 0.01
CA ASN A 64 24.28 -26.27 -1.01
C ASN A 64 25.32 -26.28 -2.15
N ASN A 65 26.61 -26.46 -1.80
CA ASN A 65 27.67 -26.50 -2.80
C ASN A 65 27.60 -27.75 -3.68
N LEU A 66 27.33 -28.91 -3.10
CA LEU A 66 27.23 -30.16 -3.86
C LEU A 66 25.98 -30.17 -4.74
N CYS A 67 24.82 -29.71 -4.28
CA CYS A 67 23.66 -29.52 -5.15
C CYS A 67 23.94 -28.55 -6.31
N LYS A 68 24.68 -27.47 -6.08
CA LYS A 68 25.08 -26.54 -7.15
C LYS A 68 26.04 -27.16 -8.16
N ASN A 69 26.96 -27.99 -7.69
CA ASN A 69 27.91 -28.67 -8.58
C ASN A 69 27.15 -29.67 -9.46
N TYR A 70 26.23 -30.44 -8.88
CA TYR A 70 25.36 -31.34 -9.64
C TYR A 70 24.65 -30.59 -10.79
N TRP A 71 24.01 -29.46 -10.50
CA TRP A 71 23.35 -28.66 -11.55
C TRP A 71 24.30 -28.15 -12.62
N ARG A 72 25.53 -27.78 -12.25
CA ARG A 72 26.55 -27.35 -13.21
C ARG A 72 27.01 -28.49 -14.12
N GLU A 73 27.12 -29.68 -13.58
CA GLU A 73 27.49 -30.88 -14.35
C GLU A 73 26.33 -31.35 -15.22
N SER A 74 25.12 -31.45 -14.67
CA SER A 74 23.91 -31.79 -15.44
C SER A 74 23.60 -30.79 -16.55
N ALA A 75 23.89 -29.50 -16.34
CA ALA A 75 23.72 -28.50 -17.41
C ALA A 75 24.71 -28.67 -18.57
N LYS A 76 25.86 -29.32 -18.33
CA LYS A 76 26.83 -29.65 -19.38
C LYS A 76 26.43 -30.92 -20.17
N GLU A 77 25.67 -31.82 -19.55
CA GLU A 77 25.27 -33.12 -20.13
C GLU A 77 23.90 -33.10 -20.81
N ARG A 78 23.07 -32.04 -20.61
CA ARG A 78 21.73 -31.96 -21.23
C ARG A 78 21.77 -31.66 -22.73
N HIS A 79 22.18 -32.67 -23.49
CA HIS A 79 21.89 -32.77 -24.91
C HIS A 79 21.12 -34.04 -25.26
N THR A 80 20.36 -34.65 -24.34
CA THR A 80 19.48 -35.80 -24.71
C THR A 80 18.31 -35.95 -23.71
N GLU A 81 17.13 -36.00 -24.30
CA GLU A 81 15.79 -36.53 -23.98
C GLU A 81 15.38 -36.90 -22.53
N ILE A 82 14.16 -36.44 -22.16
CA ILE A 82 13.41 -36.65 -20.94
C ILE A 82 12.65 -38.00 -21.02
N PRO A 83 12.65 -38.85 -19.98
CA PRO A 83 11.68 -39.92 -19.81
C PRO A 83 10.51 -39.47 -18.91
N ASP A 84 9.28 -39.69 -19.42
CA ASP A 84 8.03 -39.66 -18.66
C ASP A 84 8.00 -40.84 -17.66
N ASP A 85 7.68 -40.54 -16.41
CA ASP A 85 7.03 -41.29 -15.34
C ASP A 85 7.70 -41.00 -14.00
N PHE A 86 7.07 -40.13 -13.19
CA PHE A 86 7.48 -39.92 -11.81
C PHE A 86 6.27 -39.81 -10.87
N GLU A 87 5.84 -40.96 -10.33
CA GLU A 87 5.07 -41.00 -9.09
C GLU A 87 5.99 -41.35 -7.91
N GLY A 88 6.42 -40.36 -7.17
CA GLY A 88 7.16 -40.47 -5.93
C GLY A 88 6.39 -39.79 -4.78
N ALA A 89 5.39 -40.47 -4.24
CA ALA A 89 4.67 -40.01 -3.05
C ALA A 89 5.58 -40.04 -1.83
N CYS A 90 6.04 -38.86 -1.40
CA CYS A 90 6.60 -38.67 -0.06
C CYS A 90 5.44 -38.50 0.92
N CYS A 91 5.13 -39.54 1.69
CA CYS A 91 4.11 -39.51 2.75
C CYS A 91 4.55 -38.57 3.88
N ILE A 92 4.33 -37.29 3.68
CA ILE A 92 4.32 -36.30 4.77
C ILE A 92 2.90 -36.29 5.33
N SER A 93 2.73 -36.38 6.65
CA SER A 93 1.38 -36.35 7.22
C SER A 93 0.65 -35.06 6.85
N PRO A 94 -0.67 -35.05 6.73
CA PRO A 94 -1.43 -33.83 6.44
C PRO A 94 -1.12 -32.70 7.44
N GLU A 95 -0.91 -33.02 8.72
CA GLU A 95 -0.56 -32.05 9.76
C GLU A 95 0.85 -31.46 9.55
N GLU A 96 1.85 -32.27 9.20
CA GLU A 96 3.18 -31.78 8.88
C GLU A 96 3.20 -30.91 7.62
N ASN A 97 2.33 -31.21 6.66
CA ASN A 97 2.16 -30.36 5.46
C ASN A 97 1.52 -29.02 5.81
N MET A 98 0.53 -29.00 6.72
CA MET A 98 -0.07 -27.76 7.19
C MET A 98 0.94 -26.90 7.96
N LEU A 99 1.69 -27.47 8.89
CA LEU A 99 2.73 -26.74 9.64
C LEU A 99 3.80 -26.17 8.72
N LYS A 100 4.25 -26.93 7.72
CA LYS A 100 5.21 -26.43 6.73
C LYS A 100 4.62 -25.34 5.84
N ALA A 101 3.33 -25.44 5.50
CA ALA A 101 2.62 -24.40 4.74
C ALA A 101 2.53 -23.10 5.55
N GLU A 102 2.21 -23.18 6.83
CA GLU A 102 2.21 -22.04 7.76
C GLU A 102 3.59 -21.39 7.86
N GLU A 103 4.64 -22.16 8.12
CA GLU A 103 6.02 -21.66 8.17
C GLU A 103 6.43 -20.95 6.87
N ILE A 104 6.04 -21.50 5.72
CA ILE A 104 6.30 -20.90 4.41
C ILE A 104 5.52 -19.59 4.26
N MET A 105 4.28 -19.54 4.71
CA MET A 105 3.47 -18.30 4.66
C MET A 105 4.07 -17.23 5.56
N LEU A 106 4.48 -17.57 6.78
CA LEU A 106 5.16 -16.67 7.70
C LEU A 106 6.48 -16.15 7.10
N LEU A 107 7.29 -17.04 6.54
CA LEU A 107 8.54 -16.66 5.88
C LEU A 107 8.31 -15.71 4.70
N ARG A 108 7.29 -15.97 3.87
CA ARG A 108 6.93 -15.09 2.75
C ARG A 108 6.46 -13.73 3.24
N ARG A 109 5.66 -13.68 4.30
CA ARG A 109 5.23 -12.44 4.95
C ARG A 109 6.44 -11.64 5.42
N GLU A 110 7.31 -12.23 6.22
CA GLU A 110 8.48 -11.54 6.77
C GLU A 110 9.48 -11.13 5.68
N LEU A 111 9.65 -11.94 4.63
CA LEU A 111 10.46 -11.58 3.48
C LEU A 111 9.88 -10.37 2.73
N SER A 112 8.56 -10.27 2.63
CA SER A 112 7.88 -9.13 1.98
C SER A 112 7.98 -7.85 2.82
N LEU A 113 8.16 -7.96 4.14
CA LEU A 113 8.35 -6.82 5.05
C LEU A 113 9.81 -6.32 5.07
N LEU A 114 10.76 -7.10 4.57
CA LEU A 114 12.15 -6.64 4.49
C LEU A 114 12.29 -5.48 3.49
N ARG A 115 13.11 -4.48 3.83
CA ARG A 115 13.49 -3.42 2.90
C ARG A 115 14.13 -3.99 1.65
N GLU A 116 13.94 -3.31 0.55
CA GLU A 116 14.34 -3.74 -0.79
C GLU A 116 15.77 -4.33 -0.85
N ARG A 117 16.75 -3.64 -0.26
CA ARG A 117 18.14 -4.09 -0.31
C ARG A 117 18.36 -5.44 0.38
N TYR A 118 17.78 -5.65 1.58
CA TYR A 118 17.84 -6.93 2.28
C TYR A 118 17.13 -8.02 1.48
N ARG A 119 15.93 -7.73 1.05
CA ARG A 119 15.07 -8.65 0.29
C ARG A 119 15.74 -9.12 -0.99
N ARG A 120 16.27 -8.20 -1.82
CA ARG A 120 16.96 -8.52 -3.08
C ARG A 120 18.19 -9.39 -2.86
N ILE A 121 19.00 -9.09 -1.86
CA ILE A 121 20.20 -9.87 -1.54
C ILE A 121 19.83 -11.26 -1.05
N MET A 122 18.80 -11.38 -0.17
CA MET A 122 18.29 -12.65 0.33
C MET A 122 17.74 -13.53 -0.82
N ILE A 123 16.92 -12.96 -1.68
CA ILE A 123 16.36 -13.66 -2.85
C ILE A 123 17.48 -14.10 -3.81
N SER A 124 18.43 -13.22 -4.13
CA SER A 124 19.55 -13.54 -5.00
C SER A 124 20.40 -14.69 -4.48
N TYR A 125 20.59 -14.75 -3.15
CA TYR A 125 21.40 -15.78 -2.52
C TYR A 125 20.63 -17.10 -2.38
N TYR A 126 19.42 -17.09 -1.77
CA TYR A 126 18.70 -18.31 -1.40
C TYR A 126 17.86 -18.90 -2.54
N ILE A 127 17.25 -18.06 -3.35
CA ILE A 127 16.40 -18.48 -4.46
C ILE A 127 17.18 -18.48 -5.77
N GLY A 128 17.91 -17.39 -6.05
CA GLY A 128 18.72 -17.25 -7.26
C GLY A 128 20.02 -18.05 -7.26
N GLY A 129 20.39 -18.67 -6.13
CA GLY A 129 21.59 -19.52 -6.01
C GLY A 129 22.92 -18.80 -6.25
N ARG A 130 22.94 -17.46 -6.24
CA ARG A 130 24.14 -16.67 -6.53
C ARG A 130 25.13 -16.68 -5.37
N THR A 131 26.43 -16.63 -5.69
CA THR A 131 27.49 -16.50 -4.69
C THR A 131 27.55 -15.08 -4.13
N CYS A 132 28.12 -14.91 -2.92
CA CYS A 132 28.32 -13.58 -2.35
C CYS A 132 29.16 -12.66 -3.25
N ARG A 133 30.08 -13.20 -4.08
CA ARG A 133 30.91 -12.44 -5.02
C ARG A 133 30.08 -11.94 -6.20
N GLU A 134 29.22 -12.77 -6.78
CA GLU A 134 28.31 -12.39 -7.86
C GLU A 134 27.30 -11.32 -7.40
N ILE A 135 26.77 -11.48 -6.18
CA ILE A 135 25.85 -10.50 -5.58
C ILE A 135 26.57 -9.17 -5.33
N ALA A 136 27.81 -9.22 -4.81
CA ALA A 136 28.62 -8.04 -4.58
C ALA A 136 28.85 -7.24 -5.88
N ASN A 137 29.22 -7.95 -6.97
CA ASN A 137 29.38 -7.34 -8.29
C ASN A 137 28.06 -6.77 -8.83
N GLN A 138 26.95 -7.51 -8.71
CA GLN A 138 25.65 -7.09 -9.23
C GLN A 138 25.11 -5.81 -8.57
N TYR A 139 25.31 -5.68 -7.25
CA TYR A 139 24.77 -4.55 -6.47
C TYR A 139 25.83 -3.49 -6.12
N ASN A 140 27.02 -3.59 -6.69
CA ASN A 140 28.15 -2.70 -6.41
C ASN A 140 28.46 -2.58 -4.91
N LEU A 141 28.62 -3.75 -4.26
CA LEU A 141 28.90 -3.89 -2.83
C LEU A 141 30.19 -4.66 -2.59
N SER A 142 30.77 -4.52 -1.40
CA SER A 142 31.82 -5.42 -0.96
C SER A 142 31.24 -6.79 -0.56
N VAL A 143 32.03 -7.87 -0.71
CA VAL A 143 31.61 -9.21 -0.28
C VAL A 143 31.30 -9.24 1.23
N SER A 144 32.00 -8.42 2.02
CA SER A 144 31.76 -8.27 3.46
C SER A 144 30.37 -7.69 3.71
N ASN A 145 29.99 -6.64 2.96
CA ASN A 145 28.66 -6.02 3.08
C ASN A 145 27.55 -7.00 2.69
N VAL A 146 27.74 -7.80 1.63
CA VAL A 146 26.75 -8.83 1.25
C VAL A 146 26.58 -9.85 2.38
N LYS A 147 27.67 -10.31 3.01
CA LYS A 147 27.60 -11.23 4.16
C LYS A 147 26.87 -10.60 5.34
N GLN A 148 27.12 -9.32 5.62
CA GLN A 148 26.42 -8.57 6.67
C GLN A 148 24.93 -8.47 6.38
N TYR A 149 24.51 -8.10 5.16
CA TYR A 149 23.10 -8.06 4.77
C TYR A 149 22.41 -9.42 4.92
N LEU A 150 23.10 -10.50 4.55
CA LEU A 150 22.58 -11.87 4.72
C LEU A 150 22.45 -12.25 6.21
N PHE A 151 23.39 -11.84 7.05
CA PHE A 151 23.33 -12.09 8.49
C PHE A 151 22.18 -11.32 9.15
N GLU A 152 22.12 -10.01 8.91
CA GLU A 152 21.04 -9.17 9.45
C GLU A 152 19.66 -9.55 8.91
N GLY A 153 19.57 -9.87 7.61
CA GLY A 153 18.34 -10.32 6.99
C GLY A 153 17.80 -11.60 7.63
N ARG A 154 18.67 -12.60 7.89
CA ARG A 154 18.27 -13.83 8.61
C ARG A 154 17.80 -13.54 10.02
N LYS A 155 18.50 -12.66 10.74
CA LYS A 155 18.13 -12.26 12.09
C LYS A 155 16.73 -11.64 12.10
N LYS A 156 16.47 -10.69 11.21
CA LYS A 156 15.16 -10.03 11.05
C LYS A 156 14.05 -11.02 10.70
N LEU A 157 14.30 -11.94 9.75
CA LEU A 157 13.32 -12.96 9.38
C LEU A 157 12.98 -13.87 10.56
N LYS A 158 13.98 -14.34 11.31
CA LYS A 158 13.75 -15.17 12.47
C LYS A 158 12.96 -14.45 13.55
N GLU A 159 13.38 -13.23 13.91
CA GLU A 159 12.68 -12.39 14.89
C GLU A 159 11.22 -12.12 14.45
N GLY A 160 11.01 -11.82 13.16
CA GLY A 160 9.68 -11.58 12.62
C GLY A 160 8.78 -12.82 12.59
N MET A 161 9.33 -14.01 12.30
CA MET A 161 8.56 -15.26 12.31
C MET A 161 8.11 -15.65 13.72
N ASP A 162 8.88 -15.28 14.74
CA ASP A 162 8.53 -15.51 16.15
C ASP A 162 7.52 -14.46 16.68
N MET A 163 7.25 -13.39 15.91
CA MET A 163 6.31 -12.32 16.31
C MET A 163 4.91 -12.62 15.81
N VAL A 164 3.92 -12.49 16.70
CA VAL A 164 2.51 -12.43 16.31
C VAL A 164 2.28 -11.06 15.67
N ARG A 165 2.01 -11.03 14.37
CA ARG A 165 1.69 -9.80 13.61
C ARG A 165 0.29 -9.94 13.05
N GLU A 166 -0.56 -8.98 13.41
CA GLU A 166 -1.91 -8.88 12.86
C GLU A 166 -1.93 -7.85 11.72
N TYR A 167 -2.74 -8.14 10.72
CA TYR A 167 -3.03 -7.15 9.69
C TYR A 167 -3.98 -6.09 10.25
N GLY A 168 -3.73 -4.84 9.90
CA GLY A 168 -4.57 -3.74 10.28
C GLY A 168 -5.93 -3.76 9.56
N ARG A 169 -6.85 -2.93 10.05
CA ARG A 169 -8.23 -2.87 9.57
C ARG A 169 -8.34 -2.57 8.07
N LEU A 170 -7.46 -1.73 7.54
CA LEU A 170 -7.48 -1.34 6.13
C LEU A 170 -7.12 -2.47 5.17
N SER A 171 -6.54 -3.58 5.68
CA SER A 171 -6.22 -4.77 4.88
C SER A 171 -7.45 -5.53 4.40
N TYR A 172 -8.52 -5.54 5.20
CA TYR A 172 -9.78 -6.24 4.90
C TYR A 172 -10.98 -5.30 4.72
N ALA A 173 -10.89 -4.06 5.21
CA ALA A 173 -11.93 -3.05 5.09
C ALA A 173 -11.32 -1.71 4.66
N PRO A 174 -10.83 -1.60 3.41
CA PRO A 174 -10.27 -0.35 2.91
C PRO A 174 -11.34 0.73 2.90
N GLU A 175 -11.00 1.90 3.39
CA GLU A 175 -11.90 3.03 3.43
C GLU A 175 -12.07 3.67 2.04
N LYS A 176 -13.24 4.25 1.85
CA LYS A 176 -13.48 5.12 0.72
C LYS A 176 -12.74 6.44 0.94
N PHE A 177 -12.08 6.91 -0.08
CA PHE A 177 -11.35 8.16 -0.08
C PHE A 177 -11.71 8.96 -1.32
N THR A 178 -11.99 10.23 -1.14
CA THR A 178 -12.24 11.16 -2.23
C THR A 178 -11.35 12.37 -2.05
N MET A 179 -10.69 12.79 -3.13
CA MET A 179 -9.91 14.01 -3.12
C MET A 179 -10.79 15.22 -3.41
N ASN A 180 -10.49 16.33 -2.77
CA ASN A 180 -10.94 17.64 -3.17
C ASN A 180 -9.74 18.56 -3.43
N PHE A 181 -9.82 19.39 -4.43
CA PHE A 181 -8.77 20.29 -4.84
C PHE A 181 -9.29 21.72 -4.94
N TRP A 182 -8.56 22.66 -4.36
CA TRP A 182 -8.81 24.07 -4.50
C TRP A 182 -7.54 24.77 -4.98
N GLY A 183 -7.58 25.34 -6.18
CA GLY A 183 -6.44 26.01 -6.79
C GLY A 183 -6.56 26.12 -8.32
N ASN A 184 -5.44 26.42 -8.95
CA ASN A 184 -5.41 26.74 -10.38
C ASN A 184 -5.46 25.48 -11.28
N SER A 185 -4.89 24.37 -10.83
CA SER A 185 -4.85 23.12 -11.59
C SER A 185 -4.69 21.91 -10.67
N SER A 186 -5.56 20.92 -10.84
CA SER A 186 -5.52 19.64 -10.13
C SER A 186 -4.82 18.53 -10.92
N SER A 187 -4.12 18.86 -12.00
CA SER A 187 -3.49 17.89 -12.89
C SER A 187 -2.63 16.86 -12.14
N GLY A 188 -2.87 15.59 -12.41
CA GLY A 188 -2.16 14.45 -11.82
C GLY A 188 -2.63 14.02 -10.42
N TYR A 189 -3.46 14.82 -9.74
CA TYR A 189 -3.96 14.44 -8.41
C TYR A 189 -5.22 13.58 -8.49
N TRP A 190 -6.13 13.84 -9.42
CA TRP A 190 -7.37 13.06 -9.57
C TRP A 190 -7.09 11.62 -9.96
N GLU A 191 -6.24 11.41 -10.95
CA GLU A 191 -5.88 10.09 -11.46
C GLU A 191 -5.21 9.21 -10.39
N LEU A 192 -4.47 9.85 -9.47
CA LEU A 192 -3.81 9.16 -8.38
C LEU A 192 -4.84 8.48 -7.45
N PHE A 193 -5.95 9.16 -7.16
CA PHE A 193 -6.95 8.69 -6.20
C PHE A 193 -8.11 7.90 -6.84
N GLU A 194 -8.07 7.59 -8.12
CA GLU A 194 -8.96 6.59 -8.74
C GLU A 194 -8.76 5.20 -8.14
N ARG A 195 -7.55 4.92 -7.66
CA ARG A 195 -7.18 3.69 -6.98
C ARG A 195 -7.35 3.84 -5.47
N LYS A 196 -7.75 2.73 -4.80
CA LYS A 196 -7.98 2.73 -3.35
C LYS A 196 -6.69 2.86 -2.52
N LEU A 197 -5.58 2.30 -3.00
CA LEU A 197 -4.34 2.18 -2.23
C LEU A 197 -3.73 3.54 -1.84
N PRO A 198 -3.57 4.53 -2.73
CA PRO A 198 -3.03 5.84 -2.37
C PRO A 198 -3.81 6.54 -1.26
N GLY A 199 -5.15 6.56 -1.35
CA GLY A 199 -6.01 7.16 -0.34
C GLY A 199 -5.90 6.49 1.02
N ASN A 200 -5.82 5.15 1.05
CA ASN A 200 -5.69 4.40 2.29
C ASN A 200 -4.30 4.55 2.93
N LEU A 201 -3.23 4.72 2.13
CA LEU A 201 -1.90 5.08 2.64
C LEU A 201 -1.90 6.44 3.32
N ILE A 202 -2.57 7.43 2.73
CA ILE A 202 -2.77 8.75 3.34
C ILE A 202 -3.51 8.63 4.67
N ILE A 203 -4.60 7.87 4.72
CA ILE A 203 -5.39 7.63 5.94
C ILE A 203 -4.52 6.96 7.02
N ALA A 204 -3.78 5.91 6.67
CA ALA A 204 -2.96 5.16 7.61
C ALA A 204 -1.83 5.99 8.23
N ALA A 205 -1.27 6.94 7.46
CA ALA A 205 -0.18 7.81 7.90
C ALA A 205 -0.65 9.16 8.45
N TYR A 206 -1.96 9.36 8.66
CA TYR A 206 -2.51 10.66 9.04
C TYR A 206 -2.27 10.99 10.52
N GLU A 207 -2.69 10.11 11.42
CA GLU A 207 -2.63 10.39 12.87
C GLU A 207 -1.21 10.31 13.42
N SER A 208 -0.40 9.39 12.90
CA SER A 208 0.98 9.20 13.33
C SER A 208 1.88 8.77 12.18
N PRO A 209 3.17 9.18 12.21
CA PRO A 209 4.14 8.71 11.22
C PRO A 209 4.30 7.19 11.27
N LYS A 210 4.30 6.52 10.13
CA LYS A 210 4.41 5.06 10.00
C LYS A 210 5.57 4.65 9.10
N THR A 211 6.21 3.54 9.46
CA THR A 211 7.23 2.89 8.61
C THR A 211 6.56 2.16 7.43
N LEU A 212 7.34 1.80 6.42
CA LEU A 212 6.84 0.96 5.31
C LEU A 212 6.34 -0.40 5.80
N GLU A 213 6.99 -0.97 6.81
CA GLU A 213 6.59 -2.22 7.43
C GLU A 213 5.22 -2.10 8.12
N GLU A 214 5.00 -1.01 8.89
CA GLU A 214 3.71 -0.74 9.54
C GLU A 214 2.61 -0.45 8.51
N LEU A 215 2.90 0.31 7.46
CA LEU A 215 1.97 0.54 6.35
C LEU A 215 1.64 -0.76 5.62
N SER A 216 2.63 -1.64 5.43
CA SER A 216 2.43 -2.95 4.81
C SER A 216 1.49 -3.84 5.61
N LEU A 217 1.64 -3.86 6.94
CA LEU A 217 0.74 -4.61 7.83
C LEU A 217 -0.66 -3.99 7.85
N GLU A 218 -0.76 -2.66 7.91
CA GLU A 218 -2.05 -1.97 7.90
C GLU A 218 -2.83 -2.20 6.61
N MET A 219 -2.14 -2.20 5.46
CA MET A 219 -2.75 -2.40 4.15
C MET A 219 -2.91 -3.86 3.74
N GLY A 220 -2.22 -4.80 4.40
CA GLY A 220 -2.12 -6.18 3.94
C GLY A 220 -1.40 -6.33 2.59
N VAL A 221 -0.59 -5.35 2.20
CA VAL A 221 0.11 -5.28 0.92
C VAL A 221 1.62 -5.33 1.18
N GLY A 222 2.33 -6.20 0.47
CA GLY A 222 3.78 -6.34 0.65
C GLY A 222 4.53 -5.04 0.37
N VAL A 223 5.58 -4.77 1.15
CA VAL A 223 6.45 -3.58 1.01
C VAL A 223 6.89 -3.30 -0.43
N PRO A 224 7.23 -4.32 -1.28
CA PRO A 224 7.61 -4.07 -2.67
C PRO A 224 6.62 -3.24 -3.48
N TYR A 225 5.33 -3.43 -3.23
CA TYR A 225 4.26 -2.71 -3.93
C TYR A 225 3.99 -1.33 -3.33
N LEU A 226 4.32 -1.14 -2.05
CA LEU A 226 4.16 0.14 -1.37
C LEU A 226 5.31 1.10 -1.65
N GLU A 227 6.52 0.60 -1.93
CA GLU A 227 7.71 1.43 -2.20
C GLU A 227 7.46 2.41 -3.35
N ASP A 228 6.88 1.93 -4.45
CA ASP A 228 6.56 2.75 -5.62
C ASP A 228 5.42 3.74 -5.33
N GLU A 229 4.34 3.29 -4.67
CA GLU A 229 3.20 4.14 -4.33
C GLU A 229 3.60 5.26 -3.36
N VAL A 230 4.37 4.93 -2.32
CA VAL A 230 4.86 5.91 -1.35
C VAL A 230 5.80 6.92 -2.03
N ALA A 231 6.65 6.48 -2.96
CA ALA A 231 7.53 7.37 -3.72
C ALA A 231 6.73 8.35 -4.59
N ILE A 232 5.63 7.90 -5.21
CA ILE A 232 4.71 8.76 -5.97
C ILE A 232 4.05 9.78 -5.03
N LEU A 233 3.50 9.34 -3.89
CA LEU A 233 2.85 10.21 -2.91
C LEU A 233 3.82 11.23 -2.30
N GLU A 234 5.08 10.83 -2.04
CA GLU A 234 6.15 11.71 -1.57
C GLU A 234 6.50 12.77 -2.64
N LYS A 235 6.67 12.33 -3.89
CA LYS A 235 6.93 13.24 -5.03
C LYS A 235 5.81 14.24 -5.26
N MET A 236 4.56 13.85 -5.02
CA MET A 236 3.38 14.73 -5.14
C MET A 236 3.17 15.62 -3.90
N GLY A 237 4.02 15.48 -2.87
CA GLY A 237 3.94 16.27 -1.64
C GLY A 237 2.80 15.86 -0.70
N LEU A 238 2.17 14.70 -0.93
CA LEU A 238 1.04 14.18 -0.15
C LEU A 238 1.47 13.35 1.05
N LEU A 239 2.66 12.79 1.00
CA LEU A 239 3.38 12.19 2.12
C LEU A 239 4.69 12.93 2.34
N VAL A 240 5.08 13.10 3.59
CA VAL A 240 6.38 13.64 3.99
C VAL A 240 7.16 12.56 4.71
N ARG A 241 8.39 12.34 4.27
CA ARG A 241 9.30 11.42 4.90
C ARG A 241 9.98 12.05 6.12
N LYS A 242 9.89 11.39 7.27
CA LYS A 242 10.55 11.75 8.53
C LYS A 242 11.50 10.62 8.95
N GLY A 243 12.75 10.69 8.49
CA GLY A 243 13.72 9.62 8.72
C GLY A 243 13.31 8.30 8.07
N LYS A 244 12.83 7.34 8.88
CA LYS A 244 12.37 6.02 8.42
C LYS A 244 10.85 5.91 8.27
N THR A 245 10.11 6.93 8.69
CA THR A 245 8.65 6.96 8.69
C THR A 245 8.10 7.93 7.67
N TYR A 246 6.83 7.76 7.32
CA TYR A 246 6.07 8.62 6.43
C TYR A 246 4.86 9.16 7.19
N GLN A 247 4.54 10.42 6.95
CA GLN A 247 3.38 11.08 7.52
C GLN A 247 2.57 11.76 6.43
N SER A 248 1.24 11.71 6.55
CA SER A 248 0.34 12.42 5.65
C SER A 248 0.56 13.93 5.74
N ASN A 249 0.63 14.58 4.57
CA ASN A 249 0.74 16.03 4.42
C ASN A 249 -0.54 16.61 3.79
N MET A 250 -1.68 15.98 4.05
CA MET A 250 -3.00 16.42 3.60
C MET A 250 -3.89 16.74 4.79
N VAL A 251 -4.82 17.67 4.59
CA VAL A 251 -5.95 17.82 5.51
C VAL A 251 -7.00 16.77 5.16
N LEU A 252 -7.44 16.00 6.15
CA LEU A 252 -8.50 15.01 5.98
C LEU A 252 -9.77 15.48 6.69
N TYR A 253 -10.87 15.43 5.95
CA TYR A 253 -12.20 15.65 6.47
C TYR A 253 -12.89 14.31 6.69
N ASP A 254 -13.14 13.96 7.95
CA ASP A 254 -13.91 12.78 8.32
C ASP A 254 -15.42 13.08 8.46
N GLU A 255 -16.21 12.06 8.70
CA GLU A 255 -17.66 12.20 8.88
C GLU A 255 -18.00 13.05 10.12
N HIS A 256 -17.24 12.91 11.21
CA HIS A 256 -17.46 13.66 12.45
C HIS A 256 -17.26 15.17 12.22
N TRP A 257 -16.19 15.55 11.56
CA TRP A 257 -15.91 16.95 11.22
C TRP A 257 -17.02 17.53 10.32
N ARG A 258 -17.39 16.79 9.27
CA ARG A 258 -18.45 17.20 8.34
C ARG A 258 -19.78 17.41 9.06
N LYS A 259 -20.17 16.47 9.93
CA LYS A 259 -21.38 16.58 10.73
C LYS A 259 -21.35 17.80 11.65
N THR A 260 -20.24 18.01 12.34
CA THR A 260 -20.06 19.15 13.26
C THR A 260 -20.21 20.49 12.53
N VAL A 261 -19.59 20.61 11.35
CA VAL A 261 -19.70 21.83 10.52
C VAL A 261 -21.13 22.01 10.01
N TYR A 262 -21.75 20.91 9.53
CA TYR A 262 -23.13 20.93 9.07
C TYR A 262 -24.10 21.37 10.17
N ASP A 263 -24.03 20.77 11.35
CA ASP A 263 -24.91 21.10 12.48
C ASP A 263 -24.79 22.57 12.87
N LYS A 264 -23.57 23.10 12.95
CA LYS A 264 -23.34 24.54 13.21
C LYS A 264 -23.84 25.43 12.07
N ALA A 265 -23.65 25.04 10.83
CA ALA A 265 -24.17 25.80 9.68
C ALA A 265 -25.69 25.84 9.70
N VAL A 266 -26.34 24.71 9.98
CA VAL A 266 -27.80 24.63 10.10
C VAL A 266 -28.32 25.55 11.21
N GLU A 267 -27.72 25.53 12.40
CA GLU A 267 -28.06 26.41 13.53
C GLU A 267 -28.01 27.90 13.15
N LEU A 268 -26.89 28.28 12.50
CA LEU A 268 -26.69 29.66 12.04
C LEU A 268 -27.69 30.07 10.97
N LEU A 269 -27.97 29.18 10.01
CA LEU A 269 -28.90 29.44 8.91
C LEU A 269 -30.35 29.52 9.38
N TYR A 270 -30.78 28.63 10.27
CA TYR A 270 -32.13 28.68 10.84
C TYR A 270 -32.44 30.03 11.48
N SER A 271 -31.50 30.62 12.20
CA SER A 271 -31.65 31.94 12.80
C SER A 271 -31.87 33.08 11.79
N LYS A 272 -31.53 32.86 10.53
CA LYS A 272 -31.61 33.83 9.43
C LYS A 272 -32.64 33.45 8.36
N LEU A 273 -33.30 32.30 8.49
CA LEU A 273 -34.14 31.72 7.45
C LEU A 273 -35.19 32.69 6.94
N GLU A 274 -35.93 33.38 7.83
CA GLU A 274 -36.95 34.35 7.44
C GLU A 274 -36.42 35.55 6.66
N LYS A 275 -35.17 35.98 6.97
CA LYS A 275 -34.52 37.04 6.20
C LYS A 275 -34.14 36.53 4.81
N VAL A 276 -33.62 35.30 4.71
CA VAL A 276 -33.27 34.68 3.44
C VAL A 276 -34.49 34.48 2.56
N LYS A 277 -35.63 33.99 3.13
CA LYS A 277 -36.90 33.85 2.40
C LYS A 277 -37.34 35.19 1.80
N LYS A 278 -37.33 36.26 2.59
CA LYS A 278 -37.71 37.61 2.09
C LYS A 278 -36.78 38.10 0.98
N LEU A 279 -35.47 37.78 1.05
CA LEU A 279 -34.53 38.12 -0.02
C LEU A 279 -34.81 37.30 -1.29
N VAL A 280 -35.14 36.01 -1.13
CA VAL A 280 -35.52 35.16 -2.25
C VAL A 280 -36.78 35.68 -2.93
N ASP A 281 -37.83 35.99 -2.17
CA ASP A 281 -39.08 36.53 -2.73
C ASP A 281 -38.85 37.84 -3.52
N LYS A 282 -38.08 38.80 -2.96
CA LYS A 282 -37.66 40.01 -3.66
C LYS A 282 -36.82 39.71 -4.92
N GLY A 283 -35.95 38.73 -4.88
CA GLY A 283 -35.16 38.31 -6.06
C GLY A 283 -36.03 37.74 -7.17
N VAL A 284 -37.06 36.98 -6.82
CA VAL A 284 -38.05 36.47 -7.78
C VAL A 284 -38.86 37.60 -8.39
N GLU A 285 -39.35 38.58 -7.57
CA GLU A 285 -40.02 39.77 -8.07
C GLU A 285 -39.15 40.57 -9.04
N TYR A 286 -37.86 40.79 -8.67
CA TYR A 286 -36.93 41.49 -9.54
C TYR A 286 -36.66 40.76 -10.87
N LEU A 287 -36.57 39.41 -10.85
CA LEU A 287 -36.43 38.62 -12.07
C LEU A 287 -37.66 38.78 -13.02
N ALA A 288 -38.84 38.93 -12.45
CA ALA A 288 -40.06 39.11 -13.23
C ALA A 288 -40.10 40.49 -13.95
N GLU A 289 -39.35 41.47 -13.43
CA GLU A 289 -39.24 42.82 -14.04
C GLU A 289 -38.11 42.91 -15.11
N THR A 290 -37.32 41.85 -15.24
CA THR A 290 -36.20 41.82 -16.19
C THR A 290 -36.47 40.87 -17.34
N ASP A 291 -35.92 41.15 -18.54
CA ASP A 291 -36.05 40.34 -19.76
C ASP A 291 -35.29 38.97 -19.67
N TYR A 292 -34.97 38.51 -18.48
CA TYR A 292 -34.36 37.21 -18.29
C TYR A 292 -35.41 36.10 -18.48
N CYS A 293 -35.33 35.37 -19.57
CA CYS A 293 -36.19 34.27 -19.99
C CYS A 293 -36.21 33.10 -19.00
N TYR A 294 -37.02 33.19 -17.97
CA TYR A 294 -37.39 32.09 -17.10
C TYR A 294 -38.88 31.80 -17.09
N GLU A 295 -39.57 32.09 -18.19
CA GLU A 295 -41.02 31.97 -18.34
C GLU A 295 -41.52 30.53 -18.10
N ALA A 296 -40.70 29.52 -18.40
CA ALA A 296 -41.09 28.12 -18.28
C ALA A 296 -40.84 27.49 -16.88
N ALA A 297 -40.19 28.19 -15.95
CA ALA A 297 -39.91 27.64 -14.63
C ALA A 297 -41.03 27.95 -13.64
N ASP A 298 -41.46 26.94 -12.89
CA ASP A 298 -42.41 27.15 -11.78
C ASP A 298 -41.80 28.04 -10.68
N LEU A 299 -42.66 28.58 -9.84
CA LEU A 299 -42.28 29.51 -8.77
C LEU A 299 -41.24 28.90 -7.81
N ASN A 300 -41.37 27.63 -7.50
CA ASN A 300 -40.47 26.93 -6.60
C ASN A 300 -39.03 26.83 -7.19
N THR A 301 -38.93 26.47 -8.46
CA THR A 301 -37.68 26.46 -9.22
C THR A 301 -37.01 27.84 -9.25
N LYS A 302 -37.82 28.91 -9.46
CA LYS A 302 -37.31 30.29 -9.41
C LYS A 302 -36.76 30.64 -8.02
N LYS A 303 -37.45 30.28 -6.95
CA LYS A 303 -37.00 30.50 -5.57
C LYS A 303 -35.69 29.77 -5.26
N TRP A 304 -35.58 28.52 -5.65
CA TRP A 304 -34.32 27.76 -5.49
C TRP A 304 -33.16 28.38 -6.27
N PHE A 305 -33.42 28.85 -7.47
CA PHE A 305 -32.41 29.54 -8.29
C PHE A 305 -31.88 30.80 -7.59
N ILE A 306 -32.78 31.65 -7.10
CA ILE A 306 -32.37 32.86 -6.39
C ILE A 306 -31.66 32.53 -5.08
N LEU A 307 -32.08 31.50 -4.37
CA LEU A 307 -31.37 31.06 -3.15
C LEU A 307 -29.93 30.63 -3.44
N LEU A 308 -29.70 29.88 -4.52
CA LEU A 308 -28.35 29.50 -4.93
C LEU A 308 -27.49 30.71 -5.30
N LEU A 309 -28.06 31.70 -6.00
CA LEU A 309 -27.38 32.96 -6.31
C LEU A 309 -27.00 33.71 -5.03
N ILE A 310 -27.92 33.85 -4.09
CA ILE A 310 -27.66 34.53 -2.81
C ILE A 310 -26.53 33.83 -2.04
N ILE A 311 -26.54 32.49 -1.98
CA ILE A 311 -25.49 31.72 -1.30
C ILE A 311 -24.14 31.91 -1.98
N TRP A 312 -24.10 31.89 -3.32
CA TRP A 312 -22.90 32.08 -4.11
C TRP A 312 -22.32 33.49 -3.87
N GLU A 313 -23.12 34.53 -4.06
CA GLU A 313 -22.69 35.90 -3.89
C GLU A 313 -22.25 36.17 -2.45
N ALA A 314 -22.95 35.64 -1.45
CA ALA A 314 -22.55 35.75 -0.07
C ALA A 314 -21.20 35.07 0.20
N GLY A 315 -20.94 33.94 -0.43
CA GLY A 315 -19.64 33.27 -0.40
C GLY A 315 -18.53 34.15 -0.97
N MET A 316 -18.72 34.65 -2.20
CA MET A 316 -17.75 35.54 -2.88
C MET A 316 -17.49 36.82 -2.10
N MET A 317 -18.52 37.45 -1.55
CA MET A 317 -18.39 38.64 -0.71
C MET A 317 -17.70 38.35 0.62
N SER A 318 -17.89 37.17 1.17
CA SER A 318 -17.22 36.71 2.40
C SER A 318 -15.71 36.54 2.15
N GLU A 319 -15.33 35.90 1.05
CA GLU A 319 -13.91 35.77 0.67
C GLU A 319 -13.24 37.14 0.52
N GLN A 320 -13.90 38.10 -0.13
CA GLN A 320 -13.38 39.45 -0.29
C GLN A 320 -13.21 40.18 1.05
N LYS A 321 -14.17 40.01 1.98
CA LYS A 321 -14.16 40.67 3.31
C LYS A 321 -13.17 40.02 4.27
N MET A 322 -12.90 38.73 4.17
CA MET A 322 -11.99 38.05 5.07
C MET A 322 -10.53 38.53 4.90
N ASN A 323 -10.25 39.32 3.87
CA ASN A 323 -8.95 39.97 3.59
C ASN A 323 -7.74 39.04 3.76
N THR A 324 -8.00 37.75 3.87
CA THR A 324 -7.02 36.70 3.81
C THR A 324 -6.72 36.53 2.34
N LYS A 325 -5.62 37.11 1.86
CA LYS A 325 -5.00 36.66 0.63
C LYS A 325 -4.64 35.19 0.86
N LEU A 326 -5.55 34.30 0.52
CA LEU A 326 -5.28 32.87 0.44
C LEU A 326 -4.18 32.71 -0.62
N THR A 327 -2.94 32.69 -0.16
CA THR A 327 -1.82 32.35 -1.01
C THR A 327 -1.79 30.83 -1.10
N PHE A 328 -2.24 30.32 -2.23
CA PHE A 328 -2.14 28.89 -2.50
C PHE A 328 -0.67 28.49 -2.58
N PRO A 329 -0.24 27.48 -1.82
CA PRO A 329 1.13 26.98 -1.91
C PRO A 329 1.41 26.41 -3.29
N LEU A 330 2.67 26.55 -3.74
CA LEU A 330 3.14 25.86 -4.94
C LEU A 330 3.21 24.37 -4.67
N LEU A 331 2.48 23.60 -5.47
CA LEU A 331 2.45 22.15 -5.41
C LEU A 331 3.57 21.55 -6.27
N GLN A 332 3.88 20.27 -6.04
CA GLN A 332 4.95 19.56 -6.74
C GLN A 332 4.73 19.45 -8.27
N ASN A 333 3.47 19.49 -8.71
CA ASN A 333 3.12 19.50 -10.13
C ASN A 333 3.23 20.90 -10.78
N GLY A 334 3.72 21.91 -10.06
CA GLY A 334 3.87 23.27 -10.53
C GLY A 334 2.58 24.11 -10.48
N SER A 335 1.46 23.57 -10.01
CA SER A 335 0.23 24.35 -9.78
C SER A 335 0.20 24.97 -8.38
N ASN A 336 -0.63 25.98 -8.18
CA ASN A 336 -0.91 26.56 -6.88
C ASN A 336 -2.26 26.02 -6.38
N GLY A 337 -2.27 25.44 -5.17
CA GLY A 337 -3.51 24.92 -4.62
C GLY A 337 -3.36 24.18 -3.31
N TYR A 338 -4.49 23.75 -2.77
CA TYR A 338 -4.58 22.83 -1.62
C TYR A 338 -5.19 21.52 -2.06
N VAL A 339 -4.56 20.42 -1.68
CA VAL A 339 -5.10 19.07 -1.85
C VAL A 339 -5.67 18.60 -0.52
N MET A 340 -6.93 18.26 -0.50
CA MET A 340 -7.67 17.86 0.70
C MET A 340 -8.29 16.48 0.46
N GLY A 341 -8.32 15.63 1.49
CA GLY A 341 -8.93 14.31 1.43
C GLY A 341 -10.25 14.29 2.21
N ILE A 342 -11.22 13.56 1.68
CA ILE A 342 -12.45 13.24 2.36
C ILE A 342 -12.42 11.75 2.68
N ARG A 343 -12.39 11.43 3.96
CA ARG A 343 -12.38 10.06 4.48
C ARG A 343 -13.81 9.55 4.64
N GLY A 344 -14.04 8.31 4.23
CA GLY A 344 -15.34 7.66 4.32
C GLY A 344 -16.26 7.93 3.13
N GLU A 345 -17.50 7.49 3.20
CA GLU A 345 -18.47 7.75 2.15
C GLU A 345 -18.88 9.21 2.14
N TYR A 346 -18.83 9.80 0.96
CA TYR A 346 -19.54 11.04 0.71
C TYR A 346 -21.02 10.65 0.60
N HIS A 347 -21.74 10.71 1.71
CA HIS A 347 -23.17 10.48 1.66
C HIS A 347 -23.80 11.60 0.84
N THR A 348 -24.15 11.27 -0.38
CA THR A 348 -25.00 12.10 -1.26
C THR A 348 -26.42 12.24 -0.73
N ASP A 349 -26.74 11.55 0.37
CA ASP A 349 -27.95 11.73 1.18
C ASP A 349 -27.99 13.07 1.94
N THR A 350 -26.99 13.92 1.73
CA THR A 350 -27.10 15.31 2.13
C THR A 350 -28.26 15.92 1.37
N LYS A 351 -29.34 16.13 2.11
CA LYS A 351 -30.49 16.90 1.69
C LYS A 351 -29.97 18.16 0.99
N GLY A 352 -30.13 18.26 -0.31
CA GLY A 352 -29.54 19.36 -1.05
C GLY A 352 -29.93 19.39 -2.51
N ILE A 353 -29.62 20.47 -3.12
CA ILE A 353 -29.80 20.71 -4.55
C ILE A 353 -28.41 20.98 -5.12
N TYR A 354 -28.11 20.35 -6.22
CA TYR A 354 -26.87 20.56 -6.95
C TYR A 354 -27.15 21.25 -8.27
N GLY A 355 -26.42 22.32 -8.57
CA GLY A 355 -26.48 23.00 -9.85
C GLY A 355 -25.08 23.22 -10.42
N GLN A 356 -24.92 23.03 -11.70
CA GLN A 356 -23.75 23.44 -12.45
C GLN A 356 -24.03 24.76 -13.15
N TYR A 357 -23.15 25.73 -13.00
CA TYR A 357 -23.27 27.06 -13.62
C TYR A 357 -21.97 27.38 -14.39
N ASP A 358 -22.13 28.22 -15.41
CA ASP A 358 -21.03 28.71 -16.25
C ASP A 358 -20.98 30.24 -16.20
N MET A 359 -19.86 30.77 -15.73
CA MET A 359 -19.59 32.22 -15.65
C MET A 359 -18.64 32.71 -16.76
N SER A 360 -18.25 31.84 -17.68
CA SER A 360 -17.17 32.11 -18.64
C SER A 360 -17.46 33.27 -19.64
N LYS A 361 -18.73 33.67 -19.78
CA LYS A 361 -19.17 34.70 -20.73
C LYS A 361 -19.68 35.99 -20.06
N GLY A 362 -19.34 36.21 -18.79
CA GLY A 362 -19.79 37.38 -18.04
C GLY A 362 -21.26 37.36 -17.62
N TYR A 363 -21.95 36.25 -17.83
CA TYR A 363 -23.29 36.01 -17.33
C TYR A 363 -23.39 34.61 -16.70
N MET A 364 -24.24 34.43 -15.72
CA MET A 364 -24.46 33.15 -15.11
C MET A 364 -25.45 32.34 -15.96
N ARG A 365 -25.04 31.13 -16.32
CA ARG A 365 -25.90 30.15 -16.96
C ARG A 365 -25.94 28.89 -16.09
N ILE A 366 -27.13 28.50 -15.66
CA ILE A 366 -27.35 27.20 -15.05
C ILE A 366 -27.51 26.17 -16.16
N MET A 367 -26.57 25.24 -16.23
CA MET A 367 -26.59 24.17 -17.22
C MET A 367 -27.32 22.92 -16.74
N ASN A 368 -27.21 22.61 -15.45
CA ASN A 368 -27.89 21.47 -14.84
C ASN A 368 -28.37 21.82 -13.44
N PHE A 369 -29.58 21.45 -13.13
CA PHE A 369 -30.17 21.59 -11.83
C PHE A 369 -30.75 20.24 -11.42
N VAL A 370 -30.14 19.58 -10.43
CA VAL A 370 -30.54 18.24 -10.00
C VAL A 370 -30.87 18.28 -8.52
N LYS A 371 -32.05 17.82 -8.17
CA LYS A 371 -32.45 17.56 -6.81
C LYS A 371 -31.73 16.30 -6.35
N LEU A 372 -30.82 16.41 -5.36
CA LEU A 372 -29.99 15.31 -4.89
C LEU A 372 -30.77 14.30 -4.04
N SER A 373 -31.89 14.66 -3.45
CA SER A 373 -32.66 13.78 -2.61
C SER A 373 -34.15 14.19 -2.61
N ASP A 374 -35.05 13.23 -2.72
CA ASP A 374 -36.50 13.44 -2.57
C ASP A 374 -36.91 13.79 -1.14
N LYS A 375 -35.98 13.67 -0.18
CA LYS A 375 -36.21 14.02 1.23
C LYS A 375 -35.76 15.45 1.56
N VAL A 376 -35.42 16.26 0.58
CA VAL A 376 -35.13 17.68 0.82
C VAL A 376 -36.41 18.36 1.27
N LEU A 377 -36.40 18.81 2.51
CA LEU A 377 -37.42 19.70 3.00
C LEU A 377 -37.38 20.98 2.15
N ASN A 378 -38.48 21.26 1.46
CA ASN A 378 -38.60 22.51 0.71
C ASN A 378 -38.70 23.66 1.72
N PRO A 379 -37.71 24.58 1.79
CA PRO A 379 -37.75 25.69 2.73
C PRO A 379 -38.82 26.72 2.39
N PHE A 380 -39.51 26.57 1.22
CA PHE A 380 -40.52 27.48 0.72
C PHE A 380 -41.96 26.91 0.85
N GLU A 381 -42.11 25.68 1.27
CA GLU A 381 -43.33 25.05 1.73
C GLU A 381 -43.47 25.24 3.25
#